data_3b7ea36a53740dc972754b82c539df64
#
_entry.id   3b7ea36a53740dc972754b82c539df64
#
_cell.length_a   1.000
_cell.length_b   1.000
_cell.length_c   1.000
_cell.angle_alpha   90.00
_cell.angle_beta   90.00
_cell.angle_gamma   90.00
#
_symmetry.space_group_name_H-M   'P 1'
#
loop_
_entity.id
_entity.type
_entity.pdbx_description
1 polymer ?
#
loop_
_entity_poly.entity_id
_entity_poly.type
_entity_poly.pdbx_seq_one_letter_code
_entity_poly.pdbx_strand_id
1 'polypeptide(L)'
;VVMLAIPMLMYCLLLKRKPKEALKDCGIKKISAKMVAISILLGFVLYFINSFVADAFYSIISMFGYESLSSSTTVKLTYGRLFKELILSCVFPGICEEFLHRGIMLHASKKHTNTKFCLITSSILFGLMHLNIRQFFYAAILGLLIGYISLVAGSIIPAMIIHFMNNFLSSYFFYGTHLNWPFAKFVNYITNIFMENAFIFISSSVIAVFLLLMLYNYLTKIMLKERANNEIKAIVKALEVEKLSLIEAQIQINQINQLLKEKHIKENNQKQTGFTDKIFLISSFVLGALITISSFIWGVI
;
A
#
# COMPACT_ATOMS: atom_id res chain seq x y z
N VAL A 1 -1.19 -18.39 0.63
CA VAL A 1 -0.23 -19.20 -0.16
C VAL A 1 -0.60 -19.18 -1.63
N VAL A 2 -1.87 -19.52 -2.00
CA VAL A 2 -2.35 -19.55 -3.40
C VAL A 2 -2.16 -18.19 -4.10
N MET A 3 -2.55 -17.08 -3.45
CA MET A 3 -2.41 -15.71 -3.98
C MET A 3 -0.96 -15.26 -4.20
N LEU A 4 0.01 -15.92 -3.61
CA LEU A 4 1.43 -15.67 -3.83
C LEU A 4 2.02 -16.64 -4.87
N ALA A 5 1.74 -17.94 -4.70
CA ALA A 5 2.35 -18.99 -5.49
C ALA A 5 1.89 -19.00 -6.95
N ILE A 6 0.59 -18.86 -7.19
CA ILE A 6 0.04 -18.87 -8.56
C ILE A 6 0.53 -17.69 -9.39
N PRO A 7 0.42 -16.42 -8.95
CA PRO A 7 0.94 -15.29 -9.73
C PRO A 7 2.45 -15.37 -9.97
N MET A 8 3.21 -15.84 -8.97
CA MET A 8 4.66 -16.01 -9.13
C MET A 8 5.02 -17.10 -10.15
N LEU A 9 4.31 -18.25 -10.08
CA LEU A 9 4.49 -19.34 -11.04
C LEU A 9 4.15 -18.88 -12.46
N MET A 10 3.00 -18.21 -12.62
CA MET A 10 2.58 -17.65 -13.92
C MET A 10 3.60 -16.64 -14.45
N TYR A 11 4.10 -15.74 -13.60
CA TYR A 11 5.12 -14.77 -13.98
C TYR A 11 6.39 -15.47 -14.47
N CYS A 12 6.87 -16.47 -13.74
CA CYS A 12 8.06 -17.25 -14.13
C CYS A 12 7.85 -18.01 -15.45
N LEU A 13 6.69 -18.66 -15.63
CA LEU A 13 6.40 -19.47 -16.82
C LEU A 13 6.20 -18.59 -18.06
N LEU A 14 5.38 -17.55 -17.97
CA LEU A 14 5.03 -16.68 -19.11
C LEU A 14 6.24 -15.87 -19.60
N LEU A 15 7.08 -15.39 -18.68
CA LEU A 15 8.25 -14.57 -19.02
C LEU A 15 9.55 -15.38 -19.04
N LYS A 16 9.48 -16.71 -18.89
CA LYS A 16 10.67 -17.61 -18.86
C LYS A 16 11.75 -17.13 -17.89
N ARG A 17 11.32 -16.65 -16.69
CA ARG A 17 12.21 -16.14 -15.64
C ARG A 17 12.50 -17.19 -14.59
N LYS A 18 13.74 -17.23 -14.09
CA LYS A 18 14.07 -18.00 -12.88
C LYS A 18 13.44 -17.35 -11.65
N PRO A 19 13.00 -18.10 -10.62
CA PRO A 19 12.36 -17.55 -9.42
C PRO A 19 13.16 -16.42 -8.76
N LYS A 20 14.50 -16.57 -8.66
CA LYS A 20 15.37 -15.53 -8.07
C LYS A 20 15.39 -14.22 -8.88
N GLU A 21 15.31 -14.30 -10.19
CA GLU A 21 15.22 -13.12 -11.07
C GLU A 21 13.86 -12.48 -10.96
N ALA A 22 12.79 -13.29 -10.93
CA ALA A 22 11.44 -12.82 -10.74
C ALA A 22 11.27 -12.07 -9.41
N LEU A 23 11.80 -12.57 -8.30
CA LEU A 23 11.81 -11.85 -7.03
C LEU A 23 12.52 -10.49 -7.10
N LYS A 24 13.65 -10.43 -7.83
CA LYS A 24 14.36 -9.16 -8.06
C LYS A 24 13.55 -8.22 -8.95
N ASP A 25 12.89 -8.73 -9.98
CA ASP A 25 12.01 -7.96 -10.86
C ASP A 25 10.82 -7.38 -10.09
N CYS A 26 10.26 -8.15 -9.16
CA CYS A 26 9.19 -7.71 -8.26
C CYS A 26 9.64 -6.71 -7.18
N GLY A 27 10.91 -6.28 -7.18
CA GLY A 27 11.38 -5.25 -6.26
C GLY A 27 11.62 -5.75 -4.82
N ILE A 28 11.82 -7.04 -4.60
CA ILE A 28 12.24 -7.56 -3.29
C ILE A 28 13.72 -7.28 -3.10
N LYS A 29 14.04 -6.20 -2.37
CA LYS A 29 15.39 -5.78 -2.03
C LYS A 29 15.50 -5.52 -0.55
N LYS A 30 16.65 -5.87 0.05
CA LYS A 30 16.94 -5.54 1.44
C LYS A 30 16.86 -4.03 1.68
N ILE A 31 16.35 -3.64 2.83
CA ILE A 31 16.24 -2.25 3.28
C ILE A 31 17.00 -2.06 4.58
N SER A 32 17.42 -0.82 4.89
CA SER A 32 18.09 -0.50 6.15
C SER A 32 17.10 -0.52 7.33
N ALA A 33 17.61 -0.70 8.55
CA ALA A 33 16.80 -0.63 9.77
C ALA A 33 16.07 0.73 9.89
N LYS A 34 16.72 1.82 9.43
CA LYS A 34 16.10 3.15 9.39
C LYS A 34 14.90 3.18 8.44
N MET A 35 14.99 2.55 7.27
CA MET A 35 13.84 2.42 6.37
C MET A 35 12.72 1.59 6.98
N VAL A 36 13.02 0.54 7.74
CA VAL A 36 12.01 -0.23 8.50
C VAL A 36 11.30 0.68 9.50
N ALA A 37 12.03 1.46 10.31
CA ALA A 37 11.45 2.39 11.28
C ALA A 37 10.56 3.44 10.61
N ILE A 38 11.02 4.04 9.50
CA ILE A 38 10.21 4.99 8.71
C ILE A 38 8.95 4.32 8.17
N SER A 39 9.02 3.06 7.72
CA SER A 39 7.86 2.31 7.22
C SER A 39 6.82 2.06 8.30
N ILE A 40 7.25 1.76 9.52
CA ILE A 40 6.35 1.62 10.68
C ILE A 40 5.65 2.94 10.98
N LEU A 41 6.40 4.06 11.02
CA LEU A 41 5.81 5.40 11.22
C LEU A 41 4.83 5.76 10.11
N LEU A 42 5.18 5.50 8.85
CA LEU A 42 4.28 5.68 7.72
C LEU A 42 3.03 4.81 7.83
N GLY A 43 3.15 3.59 8.37
CA GLY A 43 2.02 2.71 8.64
C GLY A 43 1.02 3.34 9.62
N PHE A 44 1.49 3.96 10.69
CA PHE A 44 0.64 4.73 11.62
C PHE A 44 -0.03 5.92 10.92
N VAL A 45 0.74 6.73 10.19
CA VAL A 45 0.21 7.91 9.47
C VAL A 45 -0.87 7.50 8.49
N LEU A 46 -0.60 6.48 7.67
CA LEU A 46 -1.52 6.01 6.64
C LEU A 46 -2.75 5.32 7.22
N TYR A 47 -2.65 4.65 8.36
CA TYR A 47 -3.81 4.09 9.05
C TYR A 47 -4.83 5.18 9.39
N PHE A 48 -4.40 6.29 9.98
CA PHE A 48 -5.31 7.39 10.33
C PHE A 48 -5.86 8.10 9.09
N ILE A 49 -5.03 8.38 8.08
CA ILE A 49 -5.52 8.94 6.81
C ILE A 49 -6.59 8.02 6.21
N ASN A 50 -6.32 6.72 6.18
CA ASN A 50 -7.21 5.73 5.61
C ASN A 50 -8.54 5.62 6.37
N SER A 51 -8.51 5.71 7.71
CA SER A 51 -9.71 5.74 8.54
C SER A 51 -10.59 6.94 8.20
N PHE A 52 -10.02 8.16 8.12
CA PHE A 52 -10.78 9.34 7.71
C PHE A 52 -11.39 9.20 6.32
N VAL A 53 -10.65 8.65 5.36
CA VAL A 53 -11.16 8.41 4.00
C VAL A 53 -12.31 7.40 4.02
N ALA A 54 -12.17 6.31 4.79
CA ALA A 54 -13.19 5.28 4.92
C ALA A 54 -14.49 5.83 5.53
N ASP A 55 -14.38 6.62 6.61
CA ASP A 55 -15.54 7.20 7.30
C ASP A 55 -16.23 8.27 6.45
N ALA A 56 -15.46 9.14 5.78
CA ALA A 56 -16.00 10.14 4.87
C ALA A 56 -16.74 9.48 3.69
N PHE A 57 -16.17 8.44 3.11
CA PHE A 57 -16.81 7.72 2.02
C PHE A 57 -18.05 6.97 2.47
N TYR A 58 -17.99 6.30 3.63
CA TYR A 58 -19.16 5.63 4.21
C TYR A 58 -20.31 6.61 4.45
N SER A 59 -20.00 7.80 4.98
CA SER A 59 -21.00 8.87 5.17
C SER A 59 -21.65 9.29 3.85
N ILE A 60 -20.88 9.37 2.77
CA ILE A 60 -21.41 9.70 1.43
C ILE A 60 -22.36 8.59 0.93
N ILE A 61 -21.93 7.32 0.95
CA ILE A 61 -22.75 6.23 0.39
C ILE A 61 -24.01 5.96 1.25
N SER A 62 -23.95 6.22 2.55
CA SER A 62 -25.13 6.11 3.43
C SER A 62 -26.20 7.15 3.12
N MET A 63 -25.83 8.32 2.58
CA MET A 63 -26.81 9.32 2.09
C MET A 63 -27.60 8.81 0.88
N PHE A 64 -27.09 7.81 0.16
CA PHE A 64 -27.78 7.11 -0.93
C PHE A 64 -28.50 5.82 -0.49
N GLY A 65 -28.69 5.64 0.84
CA GLY A 65 -29.40 4.50 1.39
C GLY A 65 -28.55 3.24 1.59
N TYR A 66 -27.23 3.33 1.43
CA TYR A 66 -26.37 2.17 1.69
C TYR A 66 -26.30 1.87 3.18
N GLU A 67 -26.74 0.69 3.58
CA GLU A 67 -26.59 0.17 4.93
C GLU A 67 -25.61 -0.99 4.95
N SER A 68 -24.65 -0.95 5.88
CA SER A 68 -23.76 -2.08 6.09
C SER A 68 -24.52 -3.21 6.75
N LEU A 69 -24.66 -4.33 6.06
CA LEU A 69 -25.20 -5.56 6.66
C LEU A 69 -24.31 -5.94 7.87
N SER A 70 -24.77 -5.57 9.07
CA SER A 70 -24.14 -6.03 10.29
C SER A 70 -24.51 -7.50 10.48
N SER A 71 -23.58 -8.41 10.26
CA SER A 71 -23.77 -9.78 10.72
C SER A 71 -23.80 -9.77 12.25
N SER A 72 -24.97 -9.95 12.83
CA SER A 72 -25.20 -10.02 14.28
C SER A 72 -24.66 -11.30 14.93
N THR A 73 -23.68 -11.95 14.33
CA THR A 73 -22.99 -13.06 14.97
C THR A 73 -22.18 -12.53 16.15
N THR A 74 -22.69 -12.72 17.36
CA THR A 74 -21.99 -12.48 18.61
C THR A 74 -20.78 -13.43 18.71
N VAL A 75 -19.70 -13.03 18.10
CA VAL A 75 -18.49 -13.84 18.10
C VAL A 75 -17.68 -13.51 19.36
N LYS A 76 -17.44 -14.54 20.19
CA LYS A 76 -16.60 -14.39 21.38
C LYS A 76 -15.18 -13.99 20.98
N LEU A 77 -14.77 -12.77 21.37
CA LEU A 77 -13.41 -12.27 21.18
C LEU A 77 -12.48 -12.90 22.21
N THR A 78 -11.41 -13.56 21.74
CA THR A 78 -10.40 -14.20 22.56
C THR A 78 -9.01 -13.90 22.03
N TYR A 79 -7.98 -14.00 22.88
CA TYR A 79 -6.58 -13.84 22.44
C TYR A 79 -6.16 -14.86 21.36
N GLY A 80 -6.67 -16.10 21.44
CA GLY A 80 -6.40 -17.10 20.41
C GLY A 80 -7.01 -16.77 19.06
N ARG A 81 -8.19 -16.12 19.04
CA ARG A 81 -8.80 -15.59 17.82
C ARG A 81 -8.01 -14.40 17.28
N LEU A 82 -7.62 -13.46 18.15
CA LEU A 82 -6.76 -12.33 17.78
C LEU A 82 -5.48 -12.83 17.11
N PHE A 83 -4.80 -13.82 17.68
CA PHE A 83 -3.59 -14.38 17.10
C PHE A 83 -3.81 -14.95 15.69
N LYS A 84 -4.90 -15.71 15.50
CA LYS A 84 -5.27 -16.21 14.16
C LYS A 84 -5.55 -15.06 13.18
N GLU A 85 -6.25 -14.03 13.61
CA GLU A 85 -6.57 -12.86 12.80
C GLU A 85 -5.31 -12.06 12.43
N LEU A 86 -4.37 -11.87 13.36
CA LEU A 86 -3.08 -11.24 13.06
C LEU A 86 -2.32 -11.98 11.96
N ILE A 87 -2.34 -13.30 11.96
CA ILE A 87 -1.69 -14.07 10.90
C ILE A 87 -2.47 -13.99 9.60
N LEU A 88 -3.78 -14.24 9.62
CA LEU A 88 -4.60 -14.41 8.43
C LEU A 88 -5.00 -13.07 7.77
N SER A 89 -5.23 -12.03 8.57
CA SER A 89 -5.74 -10.75 8.12
C SER A 89 -4.69 -9.62 8.13
N CYS A 90 -3.52 -9.81 8.77
CA CYS A 90 -2.46 -8.81 8.78
C CYS A 90 -1.19 -9.30 8.06
N VAL A 91 -0.62 -10.45 8.48
CA VAL A 91 0.65 -10.94 7.92
C VAL A 91 0.48 -11.42 6.48
N PHE A 92 -0.47 -12.33 6.24
CA PHE A 92 -0.66 -12.88 4.89
C PHE A 92 -1.07 -11.84 3.86
N PRO A 93 -2.06 -10.95 4.09
CA PRO A 93 -2.37 -9.89 3.14
C PRO A 93 -1.19 -8.96 2.91
N GLY A 94 -0.53 -8.49 3.97
CA GLY A 94 0.65 -7.62 3.87
C GLY A 94 1.76 -8.20 2.98
N ILE A 95 1.93 -9.52 2.93
CA ILE A 95 2.92 -10.17 2.08
C ILE A 95 2.34 -10.50 0.70
N CYS A 96 1.22 -11.23 0.64
CA CYS A 96 0.70 -11.81 -0.60
C CYS A 96 0.10 -10.76 -1.53
N GLU A 97 -0.67 -9.83 -0.99
CA GLU A 97 -1.32 -8.78 -1.77
C GLU A 97 -0.30 -7.74 -2.24
N GLU A 98 0.67 -7.36 -1.38
CA GLU A 98 1.73 -6.46 -1.80
C GLU A 98 2.66 -7.08 -2.85
N PHE A 99 2.94 -8.39 -2.74
CA PHE A 99 3.70 -9.07 -3.77
C PHE A 99 2.98 -9.05 -5.12
N LEU A 100 1.67 -9.29 -5.16
CA LEU A 100 0.87 -9.24 -6.38
C LEU A 100 0.83 -7.81 -6.95
N HIS A 101 0.37 -6.84 -6.15
CA HIS A 101 0.08 -5.49 -6.65
C HIS A 101 1.34 -4.64 -6.81
N ARG A 102 2.24 -4.63 -5.81
CA ARG A 102 3.47 -3.80 -5.88
C ARG A 102 4.63 -4.57 -6.52
N GLY A 103 4.69 -5.89 -6.32
CA GLY A 103 5.70 -6.71 -6.95
C GLY A 103 5.45 -6.89 -8.45
N ILE A 104 4.43 -7.66 -8.80
CA ILE A 104 4.17 -8.04 -10.20
C ILE A 104 3.58 -6.86 -10.97
N MET A 105 2.46 -6.31 -10.51
CA MET A 105 1.72 -5.31 -11.28
C MET A 105 2.39 -3.94 -11.35
N LEU A 106 3.18 -3.56 -10.34
CA LEU A 106 3.87 -2.27 -10.34
C LEU A 106 5.35 -2.41 -10.68
N HIS A 107 6.16 -3.09 -9.85
CA HIS A 107 7.62 -3.12 -10.02
C HIS A 107 8.10 -3.92 -11.23
N ALA A 108 7.49 -5.05 -11.53
CA ALA A 108 7.85 -5.82 -12.73
C ALA A 108 7.33 -5.14 -14.00
N SER A 109 6.06 -4.70 -14.00
CA SER A 109 5.41 -4.11 -15.18
C SER A 109 5.96 -2.74 -15.59
N LYS A 110 6.43 -1.90 -14.64
CA LYS A 110 7.02 -0.58 -14.97
C LYS A 110 8.26 -0.64 -15.85
N LYS A 111 8.87 -1.83 -16.02
CA LYS A 111 9.98 -2.04 -16.94
C LYS A 111 9.51 -2.06 -18.40
N HIS A 112 8.24 -2.32 -18.63
CA HIS A 112 7.65 -2.54 -19.94
C HIS A 112 6.63 -1.48 -20.33
N THR A 113 6.16 -0.67 -19.36
CA THR A 113 5.15 0.37 -19.60
C THR A 113 5.35 1.57 -18.66
N ASN A 114 4.49 2.58 -18.80
CA ASN A 114 4.54 3.81 -18.02
C ASN A 114 4.34 3.54 -16.51
N THR A 115 5.23 4.09 -15.68
CA THR A 115 5.20 3.90 -14.22
C THR A 115 3.95 4.45 -13.56
N LYS A 116 3.43 5.62 -14.02
CA LYS A 116 2.19 6.20 -13.49
C LYS A 116 0.99 5.33 -13.83
N PHE A 117 0.95 4.81 -15.06
CA PHE A 117 -0.09 3.85 -15.47
C PHE A 117 -0.07 2.61 -14.58
N CYS A 118 1.09 1.98 -14.36
CA CYS A 118 1.21 0.84 -13.46
C CYS A 118 0.76 1.16 -12.04
N LEU A 119 1.15 2.32 -11.51
CA LEU A 119 0.78 2.76 -10.17
C LEU A 119 -0.73 2.92 -10.02
N ILE A 120 -1.37 3.65 -10.93
CA ILE A 120 -2.82 3.89 -10.89
C ILE A 120 -3.58 2.57 -11.08
N THR A 121 -3.22 1.79 -12.09
CA THR A 121 -3.87 0.50 -12.40
C THR A 121 -3.78 -0.47 -11.23
N SER A 122 -2.58 -0.67 -10.67
CA SER A 122 -2.41 -1.58 -9.53
C SER A 122 -3.18 -1.11 -8.30
N SER A 123 -3.34 0.21 -8.11
CA SER A 123 -4.08 0.77 -6.98
C SER A 123 -5.59 0.59 -7.13
N ILE A 124 -6.14 0.81 -8.32
CA ILE A 124 -7.56 0.58 -8.59
C ILE A 124 -7.89 -0.91 -8.49
N LEU A 125 -7.07 -1.78 -9.06
CA LEU A 125 -7.26 -3.23 -8.95
C LEU A 125 -7.13 -3.73 -7.51
N PHE A 126 -6.25 -3.11 -6.70
CA PHE A 126 -6.17 -3.38 -5.27
C PHE A 126 -7.48 -3.04 -4.54
N GLY A 127 -8.12 -1.92 -4.87
CA GLY A 127 -9.45 -1.60 -4.36
C GLY A 127 -10.51 -2.59 -4.82
N LEU A 128 -10.57 -2.89 -6.12
CA LEU A 128 -11.55 -3.78 -6.72
C LEU A 128 -11.48 -5.23 -6.20
N MET A 129 -10.30 -5.73 -5.84
CA MET A 129 -10.15 -7.09 -5.31
C MET A 129 -10.87 -7.32 -3.98
N HIS A 130 -11.23 -6.27 -3.25
CA HIS A 130 -12.00 -6.38 -2.01
C HIS A 130 -13.48 -6.67 -2.25
N LEU A 131 -13.96 -6.52 -3.51
CA LEU A 131 -15.32 -6.86 -3.96
C LEU A 131 -16.41 -6.24 -3.09
N ASN A 132 -16.14 -5.08 -2.49
CA ASN A 132 -17.00 -4.37 -1.58
C ASN A 132 -16.89 -2.87 -1.81
N ILE A 133 -18.02 -2.20 -2.08
CA ILE A 133 -18.03 -0.76 -2.37
C ILE A 133 -17.50 0.07 -1.21
N ARG A 134 -17.80 -0.32 0.04
CA ARG A 134 -17.32 0.36 1.23
C ARG A 134 -15.81 0.32 1.34
N GLN A 135 -15.18 -0.78 0.89
CA GLN A 135 -13.73 -0.94 0.95
C GLN A 135 -13.01 -0.38 -0.27
N PHE A 136 -13.66 -0.36 -1.43
CA PHE A 136 -13.05 0.00 -2.70
C PHE A 136 -12.27 1.31 -2.65
N PHE A 137 -12.90 2.40 -2.21
CA PHE A 137 -12.29 3.72 -2.29
C PHE A 137 -11.08 3.89 -1.37
N TYR A 138 -11.23 3.53 -0.10
CA TYR A 138 -10.12 3.69 0.82
C TYR A 138 -8.97 2.73 0.50
N ALA A 139 -9.28 1.51 0.04
CA ALA A 139 -8.26 0.56 -0.38
C ALA A 139 -7.52 1.03 -1.65
N ALA A 140 -8.22 1.60 -2.63
CA ALA A 140 -7.59 2.16 -3.82
C ALA A 140 -6.68 3.35 -3.48
N ILE A 141 -7.10 4.26 -2.60
CA ILE A 141 -6.30 5.40 -2.14
C ILE A 141 -5.08 4.91 -1.34
N LEU A 142 -5.29 4.01 -0.38
CA LEU A 142 -4.19 3.38 0.35
C LEU A 142 -3.23 2.70 -0.62
N GLY A 143 -3.79 2.01 -1.62
CA GLY A 143 -3.05 1.38 -2.70
C GLY A 143 -2.13 2.33 -3.44
N LEU A 144 -2.60 3.51 -3.77
CA LEU A 144 -1.85 4.57 -4.43
C LEU A 144 -0.69 5.07 -3.56
N LEU A 145 -0.97 5.35 -2.29
CA LEU A 145 0.01 5.88 -1.34
C LEU A 145 1.12 4.87 -1.04
N ILE A 146 0.76 3.62 -0.77
CA ILE A 146 1.73 2.54 -0.52
C ILE A 146 2.52 2.21 -1.79
N GLY A 147 1.87 2.19 -2.95
CA GLY A 147 2.52 1.98 -4.23
C GLY A 147 3.57 3.05 -4.53
N TYR A 148 3.25 4.32 -4.28
CA TYR A 148 4.21 5.42 -4.40
C TYR A 148 5.41 5.25 -3.45
N ILE A 149 5.17 4.87 -2.18
CA ILE A 149 6.25 4.59 -1.22
C ILE A 149 7.15 3.46 -1.72
N SER A 150 6.59 2.38 -2.28
CA SER A 150 7.38 1.27 -2.81
C SER A 150 8.30 1.69 -3.96
N LEU A 151 7.84 2.62 -4.80
CA LEU A 151 8.66 3.21 -5.87
C LEU A 151 9.77 4.09 -5.31
N VAL A 152 9.47 4.94 -4.34
CA VAL A 152 10.44 5.81 -3.65
C VAL A 152 11.51 4.97 -2.95
N ALA A 153 11.11 3.96 -2.22
CA ALA A 153 12.01 3.06 -1.51
C ALA A 153 12.83 2.17 -2.46
N GLY A 154 12.34 1.94 -3.69
CA GLY A 154 12.94 0.97 -4.62
C GLY A 154 12.81 -0.48 -4.18
N SER A 155 11.91 -0.74 -3.21
CA SER A 155 11.64 -2.06 -2.63
C SER A 155 10.17 -2.15 -2.21
N ILE A 156 9.57 -3.34 -2.31
CA ILE A 156 8.19 -3.58 -1.84
C ILE A 156 8.12 -3.87 -0.32
N ILE A 157 9.26 -4.09 0.35
CA ILE A 157 9.29 -4.39 1.78
C ILE A 157 8.65 -3.27 2.62
N PRO A 158 8.90 -1.96 2.37
CA PRO A 158 8.18 -0.88 3.03
C PRO A 158 6.66 -0.96 2.86
N ALA A 159 6.19 -1.31 1.66
CA ALA A 159 4.77 -1.48 1.39
C ALA A 159 4.18 -2.64 2.21
N MET A 160 4.87 -3.77 2.31
CA MET A 160 4.47 -4.91 3.14
C MET A 160 4.35 -4.52 4.62
N ILE A 161 5.32 -3.76 5.15
CA ILE A 161 5.32 -3.28 6.53
C ILE A 161 4.13 -2.34 6.78
N ILE A 162 3.92 -1.37 5.88
CA ILE A 162 2.85 -0.39 6.00
C ILE A 162 1.48 -1.07 5.94
N HIS A 163 1.29 -1.99 5.00
CA HIS A 163 0.04 -2.74 4.87
C HIS A 163 -0.23 -3.60 6.12
N PHE A 164 0.78 -4.33 6.58
CA PHE A 164 0.71 -5.05 7.86
C PHE A 164 0.29 -4.12 8.99
N MET A 165 0.93 -2.95 9.13
CA MET A 165 0.62 -1.97 10.18
C MET A 165 -0.82 -1.44 10.07
N ASN A 166 -1.31 -1.18 8.86
CA ASN A 166 -2.70 -0.74 8.65
C ASN A 166 -3.69 -1.79 9.17
N ASN A 167 -3.52 -3.06 8.81
CA ASN A 167 -4.40 -4.14 9.23
C ASN A 167 -4.23 -4.48 10.72
N PHE A 168 -2.98 -4.44 11.22
CA PHE A 168 -2.67 -4.62 12.63
C PHE A 168 -3.36 -3.57 13.51
N LEU A 169 -3.27 -2.29 13.16
CA LEU A 169 -3.91 -1.21 13.93
C LEU A 169 -5.43 -1.33 13.89
N SER A 170 -6.02 -1.71 12.75
CA SER A 170 -7.44 -1.99 12.64
C SER A 170 -7.88 -3.09 13.62
N SER A 171 -7.18 -4.23 13.61
CA SER A 171 -7.43 -5.31 14.59
C SER A 171 -7.16 -4.88 16.02
N TYR A 172 -6.08 -4.12 16.26
CA TYR A 172 -5.73 -3.62 17.59
C TYR A 172 -6.84 -2.74 18.19
N PHE A 173 -7.35 -1.77 17.44
CA PHE A 173 -8.42 -0.89 17.93
C PHE A 173 -9.74 -1.65 18.08
N PHE A 174 -10.09 -2.54 17.16
CA PHE A 174 -11.28 -3.37 17.27
C PHE A 174 -11.27 -4.23 18.54
N TYR A 175 -10.21 -5.04 18.75
CA TYR A 175 -10.09 -5.88 19.95
C TYR A 175 -9.88 -5.05 21.21
N GLY A 176 -9.09 -3.99 21.12
CA GLY A 176 -8.76 -3.13 22.24
C GLY A 176 -9.98 -2.42 22.82
N THR A 177 -10.91 -1.98 22.00
CA THR A 177 -12.18 -1.40 22.44
C THR A 177 -13.03 -2.42 23.18
N HIS A 178 -13.14 -3.65 22.63
CA HIS A 178 -13.95 -4.73 23.22
C HIS A 178 -13.32 -5.35 24.48
N LEU A 179 -11.99 -5.45 24.51
CA LEU A 179 -11.23 -6.03 25.64
C LEU A 179 -10.74 -4.97 26.63
N ASN A 180 -11.15 -3.71 26.43
CA ASN A 180 -10.85 -2.60 27.35
C ASN A 180 -9.36 -2.26 27.50
N TRP A 181 -8.58 -2.34 26.41
CA TRP A 181 -7.18 -1.95 26.45
C TRP A 181 -7.02 -0.42 26.64
N PRO A 182 -6.07 0.03 27.52
CA PRO A 182 -6.00 1.43 27.92
C PRO A 182 -5.86 2.41 26.76
N PHE A 183 -4.98 2.15 25.80
CA PHE A 183 -4.75 3.04 24.66
C PHE A 183 -5.96 3.08 23.71
N ALA A 184 -6.59 1.94 23.42
CA ALA A 184 -7.80 1.89 22.59
C ALA A 184 -8.96 2.64 23.25
N LYS A 185 -9.13 2.49 24.57
CA LYS A 185 -10.12 3.28 25.36
C LYS A 185 -9.84 4.76 25.28
N PHE A 186 -8.59 5.18 25.46
CA PHE A 186 -8.19 6.57 25.38
C PHE A 186 -8.53 7.18 24.02
N VAL A 187 -8.14 6.50 22.93
CA VAL A 187 -8.45 6.96 21.56
C VAL A 187 -9.96 7.05 21.35
N ASN A 188 -10.72 6.03 21.77
CA ASN A 188 -12.18 6.05 21.65
C ASN A 188 -12.82 7.18 22.47
N TYR A 189 -12.35 7.44 23.69
CA TYR A 189 -12.79 8.57 24.53
C TYR A 189 -12.55 9.91 23.84
N ILE A 190 -11.35 10.13 23.30
CA ILE A 190 -11.03 11.36 22.56
C ILE A 190 -11.92 11.50 21.32
N THR A 191 -12.09 10.43 20.55
CA THR A 191 -12.98 10.45 19.37
C THR A 191 -14.40 10.82 19.73
N ASN A 192 -14.95 10.28 20.80
CA ASN A 192 -16.31 10.59 21.25
C ASN A 192 -16.48 12.08 21.62
N ILE A 193 -15.50 12.67 22.33
CA ILE A 193 -15.53 14.11 22.65
C ILE A 193 -15.62 14.97 21.37
N PHE A 194 -14.84 14.61 20.35
CA PHE A 194 -14.86 15.33 19.06
C PHE A 194 -16.16 15.09 18.28
N MET A 195 -16.78 13.93 18.41
CA MET A 195 -18.03 13.60 17.70
C MET A 195 -19.27 14.29 18.29
N GLU A 196 -19.22 14.78 19.52
CA GLU A 196 -20.35 15.49 20.15
C GLU A 196 -20.71 16.80 19.44
N ASN A 197 -19.75 17.42 18.72
CA ASN A 197 -19.97 18.62 17.93
C ASN A 197 -19.49 18.43 16.49
N ALA A 198 -20.43 18.34 15.56
CA ALA A 198 -20.14 18.06 14.14
C ALA A 198 -19.18 19.09 13.52
N PHE A 199 -19.28 20.38 13.88
CA PHE A 199 -18.38 21.42 13.35
C PHE A 199 -16.95 21.22 13.85
N ILE A 200 -16.78 20.95 15.16
CA ILE A 200 -15.46 20.67 15.75
C ILE A 200 -14.88 19.38 15.15
N PHE A 201 -15.70 18.35 14.99
CA PHE A 201 -15.28 17.09 14.39
C PHE A 201 -14.78 17.27 12.95
N ILE A 202 -15.55 17.93 12.09
CA ILE A 202 -15.18 18.14 10.69
C ILE A 202 -13.93 19.02 10.58
N SER A 203 -13.87 20.15 11.28
CA SER A 203 -12.73 21.06 11.20
C SER A 203 -11.44 20.42 11.74
N SER A 204 -11.50 19.73 12.87
CA SER A 204 -10.34 19.02 13.44
C SER A 204 -9.89 17.86 12.55
N SER A 205 -10.82 17.13 11.92
CA SER A 205 -10.51 16.05 10.98
C SER A 205 -9.78 16.58 9.74
N VAL A 206 -10.22 17.69 9.16
CA VAL A 206 -9.56 18.33 8.02
C VAL A 206 -8.13 18.76 8.38
N ILE A 207 -7.95 19.39 9.54
CA ILE A 207 -6.62 19.79 10.04
C ILE A 207 -5.75 18.55 10.28
N ALA A 208 -6.28 17.52 10.93
CA ALA A 208 -5.55 16.28 11.19
C ALA A 208 -5.09 15.60 9.89
N VAL A 209 -5.95 15.48 8.90
CA VAL A 209 -5.60 14.90 7.58
C VAL A 209 -4.52 15.74 6.90
N PHE A 210 -4.63 17.08 6.94
CA PHE A 210 -3.60 17.95 6.37
C PHE A 210 -2.22 17.75 7.04
N LEU A 211 -2.17 17.72 8.38
CA LEU A 211 -0.93 17.47 9.12
C LEU A 211 -0.37 16.06 8.85
N LEU A 212 -1.24 15.05 8.77
CA LEU A 212 -0.82 13.69 8.43
C LEU A 212 -0.26 13.59 7.00
N LEU A 213 -0.83 14.31 6.04
CA LEU A 213 -0.30 14.38 4.67
C LEU A 213 1.05 15.12 4.62
N MET A 214 1.24 16.18 5.42
CA MET A 214 2.54 16.83 5.56
C MET A 214 3.58 15.87 6.14
N LEU A 215 3.22 15.13 7.18
CA LEU A 215 4.10 14.13 7.81
C LEU A 215 4.42 12.99 6.85
N TYR A 216 3.43 12.48 6.09
CA TYR A 216 3.63 11.50 5.03
C TYR A 216 4.66 11.99 4.01
N ASN A 217 4.51 13.21 3.49
CA ASN A 217 5.44 13.79 2.52
C ASN A 217 6.84 13.96 3.11
N TYR A 218 6.95 14.39 4.37
CA TYR A 218 8.22 14.53 5.06
C TYR A 218 8.95 13.18 5.23
N LEU A 219 8.25 12.17 5.76
CA LEU A 219 8.79 10.81 5.94
C LEU A 219 9.20 10.17 4.61
N THR A 220 8.40 10.36 3.56
CA THR A 220 8.71 9.86 2.23
C THR A 220 9.98 10.49 1.65
N LYS A 221 10.22 11.80 1.89
CA LYS A 221 11.47 12.46 1.51
C LYS A 221 12.68 11.91 2.28
N ILE A 222 12.51 11.62 3.57
CA ILE A 222 13.58 10.98 4.37
C ILE A 222 13.90 9.59 3.81
N MET A 223 12.88 8.81 3.46
CA MET A 223 13.04 7.48 2.86
C MET A 223 13.80 7.55 1.53
N LEU A 224 13.49 8.52 0.67
CA LEU A 224 14.19 8.74 -0.59
C LEU A 224 15.67 9.05 -0.37
N LYS A 225 16.00 9.94 0.59
CA LYS A 225 17.37 10.26 0.96
C LYS A 225 18.12 9.04 1.50
N GLU A 226 17.47 8.27 2.36
CA GLU A 226 18.07 7.06 2.93
C GLU A 226 18.37 6.01 1.85
N ARG A 227 17.45 5.83 0.89
CA ARG A 227 17.68 4.98 -0.28
C ARG A 227 18.90 5.44 -1.07
N ALA A 228 18.97 6.72 -1.42
CA ALA A 228 20.09 7.29 -2.17
C ALA A 228 21.43 7.08 -1.45
N ASN A 229 21.48 7.32 -0.13
CA ASN A 229 22.66 7.09 0.68
C ASN A 229 23.11 5.62 0.67
N ASN A 230 22.16 4.68 0.74
CA ASN A 230 22.46 3.25 0.71
C ASN A 230 22.95 2.80 -0.68
N GLU A 231 22.39 3.36 -1.76
CA GLU A 231 22.86 3.10 -3.13
C GLU A 231 24.25 3.66 -3.36
N ILE A 232 24.55 4.88 -2.90
CA ILE A 232 25.90 5.48 -2.98
C ILE A 232 26.93 4.63 -2.19
N LYS A 233 26.61 4.23 -0.95
CA LYS A 233 27.48 3.33 -0.18
C LYS A 233 27.78 2.01 -0.89
N ALA A 234 26.78 1.45 -1.58
CA ALA A 234 26.96 0.22 -2.36
C ALA A 234 27.89 0.42 -3.56
N ILE A 235 27.81 1.59 -4.24
CA ILE A 235 28.69 1.97 -5.35
C ILE A 235 30.12 2.14 -4.85
N VAL A 236 30.34 2.88 -3.74
CA VAL A 236 31.67 3.06 -3.15
C VAL A 236 32.30 1.73 -2.79
N LYS A 237 31.54 0.84 -2.14
CA LYS A 237 32.02 -0.52 -1.83
C LYS A 237 32.35 -1.34 -3.06
N ALA A 238 31.60 -1.18 -4.15
CA ALA A 238 31.88 -1.88 -5.42
C ALA A 238 33.16 -1.35 -6.09
N LEU A 239 33.48 -0.05 -5.95
CA LEU A 239 34.73 0.55 -6.37
C LEU A 239 35.91 -0.01 -5.59
N GLU A 240 35.82 -0.08 -4.26
CA GLU A 240 36.87 -0.61 -3.38
C GLU A 240 37.25 -2.05 -3.71
N VAL A 241 36.32 -2.85 -4.26
CA VAL A 241 36.51 -4.26 -4.63
C VAL A 241 36.82 -4.41 -6.14
N GLU A 242 37.11 -3.32 -6.83
CA GLU A 242 37.42 -3.26 -8.28
C GLU A 242 36.31 -3.89 -9.19
N LYS A 243 35.09 -3.98 -8.69
CA LYS A 243 33.93 -4.49 -9.43
C LYS A 243 33.24 -3.44 -10.29
N LEU A 244 33.66 -2.19 -10.16
CA LEU A 244 33.10 -1.05 -10.88
C LEU A 244 34.22 -0.08 -11.23
N SER A 245 34.21 0.46 -12.44
CA SER A 245 35.14 1.51 -12.83
C SER A 245 34.74 2.87 -12.24
N LEU A 246 35.71 3.79 -12.11
CA LEU A 246 35.47 5.16 -11.64
C LEU A 246 34.44 5.90 -12.51
N ILE A 247 34.48 5.67 -13.83
CA ILE A 247 33.54 6.31 -14.78
C ILE A 247 32.11 5.81 -14.54
N GLU A 248 31.93 4.48 -14.42
CA GLU A 248 30.61 3.89 -14.15
C GLU A 248 30.05 4.32 -12.82
N ALA A 249 30.88 4.39 -11.78
CA ALA A 249 30.48 4.89 -10.47
C ALA A 249 30.04 6.35 -10.53
N GLN A 250 30.78 7.22 -11.21
CA GLN A 250 30.42 8.62 -11.37
C GLN A 250 29.10 8.80 -12.12
N ILE A 251 28.83 8.01 -13.15
CA ILE A 251 27.57 8.01 -13.88
C ILE A 251 26.41 7.63 -12.95
N GLN A 252 26.57 6.54 -12.18
CA GLN A 252 25.53 6.08 -11.24
C GLN A 252 25.25 7.09 -10.13
N ILE A 253 26.29 7.72 -9.55
CA ILE A 253 26.15 8.76 -8.53
C ILE A 253 25.44 9.99 -9.10
N ASN A 254 25.75 10.40 -10.32
CA ASN A 254 25.07 11.51 -11.00
C ASN A 254 23.58 11.21 -11.21
N GLN A 255 23.22 9.97 -11.59
CA GLN A 255 21.82 9.55 -11.74
C GLN A 255 21.07 9.58 -10.40
N ILE A 256 21.70 9.15 -9.30
CA ILE A 256 21.11 9.23 -7.96
C ILE A 256 20.89 10.69 -7.54
N ASN A 257 21.86 11.56 -7.79
CA ASN A 257 21.75 12.98 -7.50
C ASN A 257 20.64 13.67 -8.32
N GLN A 258 20.45 13.27 -9.57
CA GLN A 258 19.34 13.74 -10.37
C GLN A 258 17.98 13.29 -9.78
N LEU A 259 17.84 12.02 -9.37
CA LEU A 259 16.62 11.53 -8.72
C LEU A 259 16.27 12.28 -7.43
N LEU A 260 17.28 12.74 -6.68
CA LEU A 260 17.09 13.57 -5.49
C LEU A 260 16.62 15.01 -5.82
N LYS A 261 17.05 15.56 -6.96
CA LYS A 261 16.66 16.91 -7.42
C LYS A 261 15.29 16.91 -8.11
N GLU A 262 14.96 15.87 -8.84
CA GLU A 262 13.70 15.75 -9.55
C GLU A 262 12.59 15.33 -8.57
N LYS A 263 11.61 16.23 -8.35
CA LYS A 263 10.41 15.96 -7.52
C LYS A 263 9.47 14.91 -8.11
N HIS A 264 9.77 14.39 -9.30
CA HIS A 264 8.88 13.51 -10.05
C HIS A 264 9.59 12.21 -10.45
N ILE A 265 8.85 11.11 -10.34
CA ILE A 265 9.24 9.84 -10.93
C ILE A 265 9.31 10.06 -12.45
N LYS A 266 10.53 10.01 -13.04
CA LYS A 266 10.68 10.11 -14.49
C LYS A 266 9.83 9.06 -15.18
N GLU A 267 9.03 9.48 -16.13
CA GLU A 267 8.32 8.59 -17.03
C GLU A 267 9.36 7.87 -17.91
N ASN A 268 9.48 6.57 -17.73
CA ASN A 268 10.13 5.75 -18.74
C ASN A 268 9.20 5.73 -19.97
N ASN A 269 9.54 6.50 -20.99
CA ASN A 269 8.91 6.43 -22.31
C ASN A 269 9.28 5.11 -22.96
N GLN A 270 8.72 3.99 -22.50
CA GLN A 270 8.97 2.71 -23.13
C GLN A 270 7.72 1.85 -23.29
N LYS A 271 7.55 1.47 -24.54
CA LYS A 271 6.69 0.43 -25.14
C LYS A 271 5.20 0.49 -24.77
N GLN A 272 4.42 0.70 -25.80
CA GLN A 272 2.97 0.47 -25.78
C GLN A 272 2.68 -0.94 -25.26
N THR A 273 1.77 -1.04 -24.30
CA THR A 273 1.20 -2.31 -23.86
C THR A 273 0.64 -3.07 -25.06
N GLY A 274 0.97 -4.36 -25.17
CA GLY A 274 0.43 -5.22 -26.22
C GLY A 274 -1.11 -5.28 -26.17
N PHE A 275 -1.75 -5.61 -27.29
CA PHE A 275 -3.21 -5.69 -27.39
C PHE A 275 -3.81 -6.67 -26.37
N THR A 276 -3.16 -7.82 -26.17
CA THR A 276 -3.55 -8.85 -25.18
C THR A 276 -3.50 -8.33 -23.74
N ASP A 277 -2.46 -7.53 -23.40
CA ASP A 277 -2.32 -6.95 -22.05
C ASP A 277 -3.43 -5.95 -21.76
N LYS A 278 -3.83 -5.15 -22.78
CA LYS A 278 -4.95 -4.21 -22.66
C LYS A 278 -6.27 -4.94 -22.45
N ILE A 279 -6.54 -6.02 -23.20
CA ILE A 279 -7.77 -6.82 -23.03
C ILE A 279 -7.82 -7.43 -21.64
N PHE A 280 -6.73 -8.03 -21.16
CA PHE A 280 -6.67 -8.61 -19.83
C PHE A 280 -6.94 -7.58 -18.74
N LEU A 281 -6.31 -6.41 -18.83
CA LEU A 281 -6.53 -5.31 -17.89
C LEU A 281 -7.99 -4.83 -17.91
N ILE A 282 -8.55 -4.57 -19.10
CA ILE A 282 -9.93 -4.11 -19.25
C ILE A 282 -10.90 -5.15 -18.69
N SER A 283 -10.73 -6.44 -19.01
CA SER A 283 -11.61 -7.48 -18.50
C SER A 283 -11.56 -7.61 -16.97
N SER A 284 -10.37 -7.50 -16.38
CA SER A 284 -10.19 -7.52 -14.92
C SER A 284 -10.85 -6.31 -14.24
N PHE A 285 -10.74 -5.11 -14.84
CA PHE A 285 -11.43 -3.91 -14.36
C PHE A 285 -12.95 -4.04 -14.44
N VAL A 286 -13.47 -4.50 -15.59
CA VAL A 286 -14.92 -4.65 -15.80
C VAL A 286 -15.49 -5.65 -14.80
N LEU A 287 -14.87 -6.81 -14.64
CA LEU A 287 -15.33 -7.83 -13.69
C LEU A 287 -15.29 -7.31 -12.24
N GLY A 288 -14.17 -6.72 -11.82
CA GLY A 288 -14.03 -6.15 -10.48
C GLY A 288 -15.03 -5.02 -10.21
N ALA A 289 -15.26 -4.15 -11.20
CA ALA A 289 -16.23 -3.06 -11.10
C ALA A 289 -17.66 -3.58 -10.99
N LEU A 290 -18.06 -4.58 -11.79
CA LEU A 290 -19.39 -5.18 -11.72
C LEU A 290 -19.67 -5.80 -10.35
N ILE A 291 -18.73 -6.55 -9.80
CA ILE A 291 -18.88 -7.15 -8.47
C ILE A 291 -18.94 -6.07 -7.38
N THR A 292 -18.10 -5.03 -7.48
CA THR A 292 -18.10 -3.92 -6.52
C THR A 292 -19.41 -3.12 -6.56
N ILE A 293 -19.96 -2.86 -7.77
CA ILE A 293 -21.26 -2.22 -7.94
C ILE A 293 -22.39 -3.12 -7.40
N SER A 294 -22.32 -4.43 -7.64
CA SER A 294 -23.33 -5.35 -7.09
C SER A 294 -23.31 -5.35 -5.56
N SER A 295 -22.16 -5.20 -4.92
CA SER A 295 -22.06 -5.07 -3.46
C SER A 295 -22.70 -3.78 -2.93
N PHE A 296 -22.68 -2.69 -3.71
CA PHE A 296 -23.41 -1.47 -3.38
C PHE A 296 -24.92 -1.67 -3.47
N ILE A 297 -25.40 -2.24 -4.59
CA ILE A 297 -26.83 -2.53 -4.80
C ILE A 297 -27.35 -3.44 -3.68
N TRP A 298 -26.60 -4.49 -3.35
CA TRP A 298 -26.95 -5.40 -2.26
C TRP A 298 -27.05 -4.72 -0.89
N GLY A 299 -26.22 -3.70 -0.63
CA GLY A 299 -26.28 -2.92 0.60
C GLY A 299 -27.38 -1.85 0.66
N VAL A 300 -28.08 -1.60 -0.47
CA VAL A 300 -29.22 -0.65 -0.55
C VAL A 300 -30.56 -1.38 -0.46
N ILE A 301 -30.61 -2.68 -0.84
CA ILE A 301 -31.81 -3.53 -0.76
C ILE A 301 -31.93 -4.15 0.63
#